data_fca6293018492ea77ef2b22438b0a726
#
_entry.id   fca6293018492ea77ef2b22438b0a726
#
_cell.length_a   1.000
_cell.length_b   1.000
_cell.length_c   1.000
_cell.angle_alpha   90.00
_cell.angle_beta   90.00
_cell.angle_gamma   90.00
#
_symmetry.space_group_name_H-M   'P 1'
#
loop_
_entity.id
_entity.type
_entity.pdbx_description
1 polymer ?
#
loop_
_entity_poly.entity_id
_entity_poly.type
_entity_poly.pdbx_seq_one_letter_code
_entity_poly.pdbx_strand_id
1 'polypeptide(L)'
;MTKKNKPFTSPKSIEYPEFFRPGMGTENIGPLLRALVQMIRPNRVLEIGAGYTTPFLLEGLINNERIFNDGNLNDKYIDQIKFDQKMIVIDDMSMGELLKKPGMKSLFNSQYIEFIEGKFEGISNNLFQK
;
A
#
# COMPACT_ATOMS: atom_id res chain seq x y z
N MET A 1 -24.67 -23.53 -36.66
CA MET A 1 -24.70 -22.42 -35.67
C MET A 1 -23.30 -22.29 -35.06
N THR A 2 -22.56 -21.31 -35.48
CA THR A 2 -21.28 -20.96 -34.81
C THR A 2 -21.61 -20.29 -33.48
N LYS A 3 -21.24 -20.96 -32.36
CA LYS A 3 -21.27 -20.35 -31.05
C LYS A 3 -20.31 -19.16 -31.08
N LYS A 4 -20.83 -17.95 -31.10
CA LYS A 4 -20.01 -16.75 -30.85
C LYS A 4 -19.40 -16.92 -29.46
N ASN A 5 -18.10 -17.19 -29.40
CA ASN A 5 -17.37 -17.17 -28.14
C ASN A 5 -17.60 -15.79 -27.50
N LYS A 6 -18.26 -15.77 -26.34
CA LYS A 6 -18.32 -14.54 -25.54
C LYS A 6 -16.90 -14.10 -25.25
N PRO A 7 -16.54 -12.84 -25.45
CA PRO A 7 -15.21 -12.38 -25.10
C PRO A 7 -14.98 -12.61 -23.60
N PHE A 8 -13.76 -13.00 -23.25
CA PHE A 8 -13.34 -13.13 -21.85
C PHE A 8 -13.57 -11.80 -21.16
N THR A 9 -14.46 -11.79 -20.18
CA THR A 9 -14.64 -10.61 -19.30
C THR A 9 -14.00 -10.98 -17.97
N SER A 10 -12.93 -10.26 -17.60
CA SER A 10 -12.37 -10.37 -16.27
C SER A 10 -13.43 -10.04 -15.20
N PRO A 11 -13.40 -10.72 -14.05
CA PRO A 11 -14.33 -10.38 -12.97
C PRO A 11 -14.19 -8.89 -12.62
N LYS A 12 -15.30 -8.17 -12.61
CA LYS A 12 -15.37 -6.75 -12.22
C LYS A 12 -15.34 -6.59 -10.70
N SER A 13 -14.37 -7.19 -10.02
CA SER A 13 -14.15 -6.88 -8.61
C SER A 13 -13.13 -5.76 -8.50
N ILE A 14 -13.59 -4.56 -8.25
CA ILE A 14 -12.71 -3.45 -7.88
C ILE A 14 -12.40 -3.65 -6.39
N GLU A 15 -11.13 -3.93 -6.08
CA GLU A 15 -10.65 -3.93 -4.70
C GLU A 15 -10.64 -2.49 -4.16
N TYR A 16 -11.03 -2.30 -2.91
CA TYR A 16 -11.06 -1.00 -2.23
C TYR A 16 -11.87 0.07 -3.00
N PRO A 17 -13.15 -0.17 -3.29
CA PRO A 17 -13.98 0.73 -4.10
C PRO A 17 -14.09 2.14 -3.52
N GLU A 18 -13.98 2.30 -2.22
CA GLU A 18 -14.02 3.59 -1.53
C GLU A 18 -12.84 4.51 -1.90
N PHE A 19 -11.71 3.94 -2.29
CA PHE A 19 -10.53 4.69 -2.74
C PHE A 19 -10.46 4.85 -4.25
N PHE A 20 -11.23 4.06 -4.98
CA PHE A 20 -11.18 4.02 -6.43
C PHE A 20 -11.65 5.33 -7.04
N ARG A 21 -10.84 5.88 -7.94
CA ARG A 21 -11.17 7.06 -8.74
C ARG A 21 -10.76 6.78 -10.18
N PRO A 22 -11.73 6.62 -11.10
CA PRO A 22 -11.43 6.34 -12.50
C PRO A 22 -10.65 7.50 -13.14
N GLY A 23 -9.74 7.17 -14.04
CA GLY A 23 -8.95 8.15 -14.77
C GLY A 23 -7.70 8.68 -14.06
N MET A 24 -7.35 8.14 -12.91
CA MET A 24 -6.12 8.51 -12.19
C MET A 24 -4.87 7.80 -12.72
N GLY A 25 -5.03 6.80 -13.58
CA GLY A 25 -3.92 6.01 -14.14
C GLY A 25 -3.32 4.98 -13.20
N THR A 26 -3.91 4.79 -12.03
CA THR A 26 -3.42 3.83 -11.00
C THR A 26 -4.37 2.66 -10.79
N GLU A 27 -5.43 2.56 -11.57
CA GLU A 27 -6.52 1.60 -11.39
C GLU A 27 -6.05 0.13 -11.46
N ASN A 28 -5.00 -0.13 -12.22
CA ASN A 28 -4.51 -1.49 -12.45
C ASN A 28 -3.17 -1.78 -11.74
N ILE A 29 -2.56 -0.78 -11.12
CA ILE A 29 -1.22 -0.95 -10.53
C ILE A 29 -1.28 -1.44 -9.07
N GLY A 30 -2.39 -1.26 -8.38
CA GLY A 30 -2.52 -1.60 -6.97
C GLY A 30 -2.13 -3.04 -6.64
N PRO A 31 -2.72 -4.07 -7.29
CA PRO A 31 -2.35 -5.47 -7.06
C PRO A 31 -0.88 -5.76 -7.32
N LEU A 32 -0.26 -5.11 -8.32
CA LEU A 32 1.17 -5.24 -8.60
C LEU A 32 2.01 -4.67 -7.45
N LEU A 33 1.65 -3.50 -6.93
CA LEU A 33 2.36 -2.88 -5.80
C LEU A 33 2.31 -3.75 -4.56
N ARG A 34 1.14 -4.33 -4.24
CA ARG A 34 0.99 -5.30 -3.16
C ARG A 34 1.93 -6.50 -3.35
N ALA A 35 1.93 -7.08 -4.55
CA ALA A 35 2.80 -8.21 -4.87
C ALA A 35 4.29 -7.87 -4.76
N LEU A 36 4.70 -6.68 -5.20
CA LEU A 36 6.08 -6.21 -5.07
C LEU A 36 6.49 -6.05 -3.60
N VAL A 37 5.65 -5.46 -2.77
CA VAL A 37 5.90 -5.33 -1.33
C VAL A 37 6.06 -6.71 -0.68
N GLN A 38 5.20 -7.67 -1.04
CA GLN A 38 5.29 -9.04 -0.52
C GLN A 38 6.53 -9.79 -1.00
N MET A 39 6.97 -9.56 -2.23
CA MET A 39 8.15 -10.21 -2.81
C MET A 39 9.45 -9.62 -2.26
N ILE A 40 9.55 -8.29 -2.19
CA ILE A 40 10.76 -7.57 -1.79
C ILE A 40 10.91 -7.55 -0.26
N ARG A 41 9.80 -7.51 0.47
CA ARG A 41 9.74 -7.40 1.95
C ARG A 41 10.54 -6.20 2.48
N PRO A 42 10.24 -4.98 2.01
CA PRO A 42 10.97 -3.80 2.42
C PRO A 42 10.68 -3.44 3.87
N ASN A 43 11.67 -2.91 4.59
CA ASN A 43 11.45 -2.34 5.92
C ASN A 43 10.77 -0.96 5.86
N ARG A 44 10.95 -0.25 4.76
CA ARG A 44 10.35 1.08 4.56
C ARG A 44 9.71 1.15 3.19
N VAL A 45 8.49 1.66 3.18
CA VAL A 45 7.75 2.04 1.97
C VAL A 45 7.46 3.52 2.05
N LEU A 46 7.79 4.26 1.01
CA LEU A 46 7.46 5.68 0.88
C LEU A 46 6.40 5.85 -0.20
N GLU A 47 5.30 6.47 0.15
CA GLU A 47 4.26 6.87 -0.79
C GLU A 47 4.09 8.38 -0.78
N ILE A 48 4.10 8.98 -1.95
CA ILE A 48 3.83 10.41 -2.14
C ILE A 48 2.42 10.55 -2.71
N GLY A 49 1.53 11.14 -1.93
CA GLY A 49 0.11 11.24 -2.21
C GLY A 49 -0.67 10.02 -1.73
N ALA A 50 -1.52 10.20 -0.73
CA ALA A 50 -2.42 9.15 -0.24
C ALA A 50 -3.59 8.95 -1.22
N GLY A 51 -3.88 7.71 -1.58
CA GLY A 51 -4.97 7.43 -2.50
C GLY A 51 -5.27 5.95 -2.69
N TYR A 52 -5.62 5.58 -3.92
CA TYR A 52 -6.03 4.22 -4.27
C TYR A 52 -4.91 3.18 -4.09
N THR A 53 -3.65 3.55 -4.23
CA THR A 53 -2.51 2.65 -4.04
C THR A 53 -2.18 2.38 -2.57
N THR A 54 -2.54 3.29 -1.67
CA THR A 54 -2.24 3.20 -0.24
C THR A 54 -2.70 1.88 0.41
N PRO A 55 -3.96 1.44 0.26
CA PRO A 55 -4.42 0.20 0.88
C PRO A 55 -3.69 -1.05 0.34
N PHE A 56 -3.27 -1.06 -0.91
CA PHE A 56 -2.52 -2.19 -1.48
C PHE A 56 -1.11 -2.30 -0.88
N LEU A 57 -0.42 -1.18 -0.73
CA LEU A 57 0.90 -1.14 -0.11
C LEU A 57 0.81 -1.57 1.36
N LEU A 58 -0.17 -1.05 2.09
CA LEU A 58 -0.41 -1.41 3.48
C LEU A 58 -0.74 -2.90 3.63
N GLU A 59 -1.60 -3.45 2.78
CA GLU A 59 -1.93 -4.87 2.78
C GLU A 59 -0.70 -5.75 2.53
N GLY A 60 0.19 -5.33 1.63
CA GLY A 60 1.46 -6.01 1.40
C GLY A 60 2.32 -6.10 2.65
N LEU A 61 2.42 -5.03 3.43
CA LEU A 61 3.14 -5.01 4.71
C LEU A 61 2.47 -5.92 5.76
N ILE A 62 1.15 -5.86 5.89
CA ILE A 62 0.39 -6.71 6.81
C ILE A 62 0.57 -8.19 6.46
N ASN A 63 0.52 -8.55 5.19
CA ASN A 63 0.73 -9.92 4.73
C ASN A 63 2.16 -10.39 5.01
N ASN A 64 3.16 -9.54 4.88
CA ASN A 64 4.54 -9.87 5.23
C ASN A 64 4.69 -10.20 6.71
N GLU A 65 4.07 -9.43 7.61
CA GLU A 65 4.07 -9.74 9.05
C GLU A 65 3.40 -11.09 9.32
N ARG A 66 2.27 -11.35 8.66
CA ARG A 66 1.56 -12.63 8.81
C ARG A 66 2.44 -13.82 8.39
N ILE A 67 3.11 -13.71 7.24
CA ILE A 67 4.03 -14.74 6.75
C ILE A 67 5.22 -14.91 7.69
N PHE A 68 5.76 -13.82 8.22
CA PHE A 68 6.87 -13.85 9.16
C PHE A 68 6.51 -14.58 10.46
N ASN A 69 5.25 -14.49 10.91
CA ASN A 69 4.76 -15.05 12.15
C ASN A 69 4.03 -16.39 12.00
N ASP A 70 3.89 -16.93 10.79
CA ASP A 70 3.13 -18.17 10.54
C ASP A 70 3.88 -19.48 10.82
N GLY A 71 5.16 -19.38 11.16
CA GLY A 71 6.02 -20.53 11.51
C GLY A 71 6.58 -21.30 10.31
N ASN A 72 6.34 -20.85 9.07
CA ASN A 72 6.79 -21.55 7.86
C ASN A 72 8.17 -21.08 7.34
N LEU A 73 8.67 -19.97 7.86
CA LEU A 73 9.99 -19.47 7.48
C LEU A 73 11.12 -20.20 8.20
N ASN A 74 12.24 -20.38 7.52
CA ASN A 74 13.44 -20.98 8.11
C ASN A 74 14.00 -20.10 9.24
N ASP A 75 14.37 -20.71 10.37
CA ASP A 75 14.87 -20.00 11.57
C ASP A 75 16.08 -19.12 11.26
N LYS A 76 17.02 -19.61 10.43
CA LYS A 76 18.18 -18.82 10.02
C LYS A 76 17.80 -17.55 9.25
N TYR A 77 16.71 -17.63 8.49
CA TYR A 77 16.18 -16.47 7.74
C TYR A 77 15.55 -15.47 8.72
N ILE A 78 14.77 -15.96 9.69
CA ILE A 78 14.14 -15.13 10.72
C ILE A 78 15.20 -14.40 11.55
N ASP A 79 16.26 -15.09 11.97
CA ASP A 79 17.34 -14.53 12.78
C ASP A 79 18.15 -13.44 12.05
N GLN A 80 18.18 -13.48 10.74
CA GLN A 80 18.89 -12.50 9.91
C GLN A 80 18.06 -11.25 9.61
N ILE A 81 16.74 -11.30 9.77
CA ILE A 81 15.83 -10.23 9.42
C ILE A 81 15.29 -9.56 10.67
N LYS A 82 15.66 -8.30 10.85
CA LYS A 82 14.97 -7.43 11.78
C LYS A 82 13.66 -6.97 11.14
N PHE A 83 12.56 -7.57 11.57
CA PHE A 83 11.23 -7.21 11.09
C PHE A 83 10.76 -5.91 11.75
N ASP A 84 10.92 -4.80 11.05
CA ASP A 84 10.48 -3.46 11.48
C ASP A 84 9.95 -2.70 10.28
N GLN A 85 8.72 -3.03 9.87
CA GLN A 85 8.12 -2.47 8.67
C GLN A 85 7.33 -1.19 8.97
N LYS A 86 7.56 -0.15 8.17
CA LYS A 86 6.83 1.11 8.20
C LYS A 86 6.53 1.61 6.79
N MET A 87 5.37 2.22 6.67
CA MET A 87 4.96 2.96 5.48
C MET A 87 4.88 4.44 5.84
N ILE A 88 5.64 5.25 5.14
CA ILE A 88 5.61 6.70 5.28
C ILE A 88 4.77 7.25 4.14
N VAL A 89 3.71 7.97 4.48
CA VAL A 89 2.82 8.62 3.51
C VAL A 89 3.00 10.14 3.63
N ILE A 90 3.39 10.76 2.53
CA ILE A 90 3.52 12.22 2.44
C ILE A 90 2.38 12.74 1.58
N ASP A 91 1.61 13.69 2.09
CA ASP A 91 0.55 14.36 1.35
C ASP A 91 0.51 15.84 1.72
N ASP A 92 0.22 16.70 0.75
CA ASP A 92 0.07 18.13 0.98
C ASP A 92 -1.28 18.51 1.59
N MET A 93 -2.21 17.55 1.60
CA MET A 93 -3.47 17.68 2.31
C MET A 93 -3.26 17.44 3.80
N SER A 94 -3.90 18.26 4.65
CA SER A 94 -3.86 18.05 6.09
C SER A 94 -4.48 16.72 6.50
N MET A 95 -4.05 16.15 7.62
CA MET A 95 -4.65 14.94 8.18
C MET A 95 -6.16 15.10 8.37
N GLY A 96 -6.60 16.27 8.85
CA GLY A 96 -8.01 16.57 9.06
C GLY A 96 -8.85 16.48 7.77
N GLU A 97 -8.29 16.95 6.66
CA GLU A 97 -8.95 16.85 5.35
C GLU A 97 -8.89 15.42 4.78
N LEU A 98 -7.78 14.72 4.93
CA LEU A 98 -7.65 13.33 4.50
C LEU A 98 -8.65 12.40 5.20
N LEU A 99 -8.81 12.55 6.50
CA LEU A 99 -9.73 11.71 7.29
C LEU A 99 -11.21 11.90 6.94
N LYS A 100 -11.57 12.99 6.24
CA LYS A 100 -12.92 13.18 5.69
C LYS A 100 -13.20 12.30 4.47
N LYS A 101 -12.15 11.84 3.79
CA LYS A 101 -12.33 10.95 2.62
C LYS A 101 -12.73 9.55 3.07
N PRO A 102 -13.66 8.87 2.35
CA PRO A 102 -14.07 7.52 2.67
C PRO A 102 -12.88 6.55 2.80
N GLY A 103 -12.87 5.73 3.85
CA GLY A 103 -11.85 4.70 4.08
C GLY A 103 -10.54 5.20 4.70
N MET A 104 -10.19 6.47 4.60
CA MET A 104 -8.90 7.00 5.07
C MET A 104 -8.71 6.87 6.58
N LYS A 105 -9.77 7.07 7.36
CA LYS A 105 -9.70 6.90 8.82
C LYS A 105 -9.27 5.49 9.22
N SER A 106 -9.79 4.47 8.55
CA SER A 106 -9.42 3.08 8.79
C SER A 106 -7.96 2.81 8.44
N LEU A 107 -7.49 3.33 7.30
CA LEU A 107 -6.09 3.20 6.87
C LEU A 107 -5.13 3.84 7.86
N PHE A 108 -5.35 5.10 8.22
CA PHE A 108 -4.43 5.87 9.07
C PHE A 108 -4.49 5.48 10.55
N ASN A 109 -5.40 4.62 10.96
CA ASN A 109 -5.34 3.95 12.26
C ASN A 109 -4.36 2.78 12.30
N SER A 110 -3.77 2.41 11.17
CA SER A 110 -2.78 1.32 11.13
C SER A 110 -1.49 1.71 11.82
N GLN A 111 -0.94 0.79 12.63
CA GLN A 111 0.38 0.93 13.26
C GLN A 111 1.54 1.01 12.26
N TYR A 112 1.32 0.62 11.00
CA TYR A 112 2.36 0.62 9.96
C TYR A 112 2.52 1.96 9.28
N ILE A 113 1.53 2.86 9.37
CA ILE A 113 1.53 4.13 8.66
C ILE A 113 2.03 5.26 9.56
N GLU A 114 3.03 5.97 9.07
CA GLU A 114 3.44 7.29 9.55
C GLU A 114 3.06 8.32 8.48
N PHE A 115 2.30 9.34 8.88
CA PHE A 115 1.85 10.40 7.99
C PHE A 115 2.69 11.66 8.18
N ILE A 116 3.11 12.26 7.07
CA ILE A 116 3.81 13.54 7.05
C ILE A 116 3.04 14.50 6.15
N GLU A 117 2.54 15.57 6.74
CA GLU A 117 1.89 16.64 5.99
C GLU A 117 2.93 17.53 5.33
N GLY A 118 2.77 17.78 4.03
CA GLY A 118 3.59 18.69 3.27
C GLY A 118 3.86 18.24 1.85
N LYS A 119 4.61 19.08 1.13
CA LYS A 119 5.11 18.76 -0.20
C LYS A 119 6.43 18.01 -0.08
N PHE A 120 6.60 16.96 -0.86
CA PHE A 120 7.81 16.14 -0.86
C PHE A 120 9.08 16.97 -1.07
N GLU A 121 9.04 17.96 -1.95
CA GLU A 121 10.16 18.87 -2.22
C GLU A 121 10.71 19.59 -0.96
N GLY A 122 9.83 19.93 0.00
CA GLY A 122 10.21 20.57 1.25
C GLY A 122 10.67 19.61 2.35
N ILE A 123 10.35 18.31 2.22
CA ILE A 123 10.55 17.31 3.27
C ILE A 123 11.75 16.40 2.97
N SER A 124 12.13 16.28 1.69
CA SER A 124 13.14 15.31 1.22
C SER A 124 14.47 15.39 1.96
N ASN A 125 14.94 16.59 2.29
CA ASN A 125 16.22 16.77 2.98
C ASN A 125 16.23 16.22 4.40
N ASN A 126 15.09 16.15 5.06
CA ASN A 126 14.95 15.65 6.42
C ASN A 126 14.69 14.14 6.49
N LEU A 127 14.12 13.55 5.44
CA LEU A 127 13.81 12.12 5.38
C LEU A 127 15.05 11.24 5.23
N PHE A 128 16.05 11.73 4.52
CA PHE A 128 17.26 10.95 4.21
C PHE A 128 18.37 11.12 5.25
N GLN A 129 18.16 11.97 6.27
CA GLN A 129 19.11 12.19 7.37
C GLN A 129 18.78 11.36 8.62
N LYS A 130 17.66 10.62 8.61
CA LYS A 130 17.25 9.71 9.67
C LYS A 130 17.51 8.25 9.27
#